data_b99556afd8508112e19a7261608b1907
#
_entry.id   b99556afd8508112e19a7261608b1907
#
_cell.length_a   1.000
_cell.length_b   1.000
_cell.length_c   1.000
_cell.angle_alpha   90.00
_cell.angle_beta   90.00
_cell.angle_gamma   90.00
#
_symmetry.space_group_name_H-M   'P 1'
#
loop_
_entity.id
_entity.type
_entity.pdbx_description
1 polymer ?
#
loop_
_entity_poly.entity_id
_entity_poly.type
_entity_poly.pdbx_seq_one_letter_code
_entity_poly.pdbx_strand_id
1 'polypeptide(L)'
;VKILLAVESGSRAWGFASPDSDYDVRFIYVRPKEDYLRLENVRDVIELPIDDVLDINGWDLQKTLRLLYKSNPTLFEWFSSPIVYLETDFADRFRKIMGEYFSTKKSLYHYISMAEGNYREYLKTEMVRAKKYFYVLRPVLTCRWILERGTPPPMLFRDCLLYTSPSP
;
A
#
# COMPACT_ATOMS: atom_id res chain seq x y z
N VAL A 1 5.15 -19.10 11.72
CA VAL A 1 4.24 -18.46 10.74
C VAL A 1 4.53 -18.98 9.34
N LYS A 2 3.50 -18.94 8.47
CA LYS A 2 3.63 -19.21 7.03
C LYS A 2 3.32 -17.93 6.27
N ILE A 3 4.23 -17.50 5.38
CA ILE A 3 4.02 -16.32 4.54
C ILE A 3 3.10 -16.71 3.38
N LEU A 4 2.11 -15.88 3.10
CA LEU A 4 1.11 -16.05 2.04
C LEU A 4 1.36 -15.15 0.83
N LEU A 5 1.87 -13.95 1.08
CA LEU A 5 2.25 -12.94 0.10
C LEU A 5 3.39 -12.11 0.67
N ALA A 6 4.41 -11.80 -0.11
CA ALA A 6 5.44 -10.80 0.23
C ALA A 6 5.74 -9.94 -0.99
N VAL A 7 5.70 -8.63 -0.80
CA VAL A 7 5.80 -7.62 -1.86
C VAL A 7 6.66 -6.44 -1.45
N GLU A 8 7.13 -5.70 -2.43
CA GLU A 8 7.68 -4.35 -2.23
C GLU A 8 6.56 -3.33 -2.10
N SER A 9 6.77 -2.32 -1.28
CA SER A 9 5.92 -1.14 -1.14
C SER A 9 6.73 0.14 -1.37
N GLY A 10 6.19 1.28 -0.97
CA GLY A 10 6.91 2.56 -1.01
C GLY A 10 7.40 2.98 -2.39
N SER A 11 8.48 3.77 -2.41
CA SER A 11 8.96 4.43 -3.63
C SER A 11 9.41 3.47 -4.73
N ARG A 12 9.91 2.28 -4.37
CA ARG A 12 10.30 1.24 -5.33
C ARG A 12 9.09 0.69 -6.07
N ALA A 13 8.05 0.33 -5.35
CA ALA A 13 6.80 -0.17 -5.93
C ALA A 13 6.04 0.91 -6.70
N TRP A 14 6.16 2.16 -6.29
CA TRP A 14 5.55 3.30 -7.00
C TRP A 14 6.30 3.69 -8.27
N GLY A 15 7.52 3.20 -8.48
CA GLY A 15 8.30 3.40 -9.71
C GLY A 15 9.12 4.69 -9.77
N PHE A 16 9.39 5.34 -8.62
CA PHE A 16 10.27 6.52 -8.53
C PHE A 16 11.35 6.39 -7.45
N ALA A 17 11.86 5.17 -7.27
CA ALA A 17 12.99 4.94 -6.39
C ALA A 17 14.23 5.71 -6.83
N SER A 18 14.99 6.22 -5.85
CA SER A 18 16.36 6.70 -6.02
C SER A 18 17.36 5.61 -5.63
N PRO A 19 18.65 5.71 -6.00
CA PRO A 19 19.67 4.72 -5.64
C PRO A 19 19.77 4.47 -4.12
N ASP A 20 19.47 5.48 -3.33
CA ASP A 20 19.47 5.51 -1.86
C ASP A 20 18.10 5.19 -1.24
N SER A 21 17.12 4.73 -2.04
CA SER A 21 15.83 4.29 -1.50
C SER A 21 15.98 2.98 -0.76
N ASP A 22 15.42 2.93 0.44
CA ASP A 22 15.22 1.73 1.25
C ASP A 22 14.29 0.71 0.56
N TYR A 23 14.30 -0.50 1.07
CA TYR A 23 13.39 -1.57 0.68
C TYR A 23 12.26 -1.63 1.71
N ASP A 24 11.06 -1.43 1.22
CA ASP A 24 9.81 -1.47 1.99
C ASP A 24 9.14 -2.84 1.82
N VAL A 25 9.66 -3.88 2.47
CA VAL A 25 9.10 -5.23 2.34
C VAL A 25 7.86 -5.37 3.20
N ARG A 26 6.78 -5.75 2.57
CA ARG A 26 5.47 -5.97 3.21
C ARG A 26 5.00 -7.39 2.95
N PHE A 27 4.47 -8.05 3.99
CA PHE A 27 4.02 -9.42 3.84
C PHE A 27 2.74 -9.73 4.61
N ILE A 28 1.99 -10.71 4.10
CA ILE A 28 0.84 -11.30 4.77
C ILE A 28 1.25 -12.69 5.27
N TYR A 29 0.90 -13.00 6.51
CA TYR A 29 1.22 -14.28 7.10
C TYR A 29 0.04 -14.90 7.82
N VAL A 30 0.10 -16.23 8.01
CA VAL A 30 -0.82 -17.00 8.84
C VAL A 30 -0.06 -17.71 9.94
N ARG A 31 -0.64 -17.75 11.14
CA ARG A 31 -0.14 -18.50 12.29
C ARG A 31 -0.70 -19.93 12.30
N PRO A 32 -0.14 -20.83 13.13
CA PRO A 32 -0.80 -22.09 13.47
C PRO A 32 -2.21 -21.83 14.02
N LYS A 33 -3.13 -22.77 13.77
CA LYS A 33 -4.53 -22.65 14.18
C LYS A 33 -4.71 -22.43 15.68
N GLU A 34 -3.84 -23.03 16.48
CA GLU A 34 -3.84 -22.94 17.93
C GLU A 34 -3.65 -21.49 18.42
N ASP A 35 -2.88 -20.68 17.68
CA ASP A 35 -2.67 -19.26 18.04
C ASP A 35 -3.95 -18.44 17.89
N TYR A 36 -4.83 -18.79 16.96
CA TYR A 36 -6.13 -18.12 16.77
C TYR A 36 -7.20 -18.55 17.78
N LEU A 37 -6.98 -19.65 18.48
CA LEU A 37 -7.91 -20.20 19.48
C LEU A 37 -7.53 -19.80 20.91
N ARG A 38 -6.44 -19.03 21.10
CA ARG A 38 -6.05 -18.54 22.42
C ARG A 38 -6.97 -17.43 22.90
N LEU A 39 -7.10 -17.31 24.22
CA LEU A 39 -7.83 -16.22 24.86
C LEU A 39 -7.02 -14.91 24.89
N GLU A 40 -5.70 -15.03 24.94
CA GLU A 40 -4.81 -13.88 24.92
C GLU A 40 -4.78 -13.26 23.51
N ASN A 41 -4.70 -11.93 23.48
CA ASN A 41 -4.49 -11.19 22.23
C ASN A 41 -3.06 -11.41 21.72
N VAL A 42 -2.91 -12.17 20.65
CA VAL A 42 -1.64 -12.29 19.94
C VAL A 42 -1.43 -11.07 19.06
N ARG A 43 -0.24 -10.46 19.09
CA ARG A 43 0.09 -9.32 18.23
C ARG A 43 -0.10 -9.69 16.76
N ASP A 44 -0.91 -8.91 16.05
CA ASP A 44 -1.31 -9.17 14.66
C ASP A 44 -0.38 -8.51 13.61
N VAL A 45 0.78 -8.02 14.05
CA VAL A 45 1.84 -7.43 13.22
C VAL A 45 3.18 -8.03 13.62
N ILE A 46 3.99 -8.34 12.62
CA ILE A 46 5.43 -8.63 12.77
C ILE A 46 6.17 -7.44 12.16
N GLU A 47 6.99 -6.78 12.98
CA GLU A 47 7.88 -5.69 12.57
C GLU A 47 9.30 -6.10 12.95
N LEU A 48 10.20 -6.03 11.99
CA LEU A 48 11.63 -6.17 12.26
C LEU A 48 12.23 -4.80 12.57
N PRO A 49 13.36 -4.75 13.29
CA PRO A 49 14.07 -3.50 13.48
C PRO A 49 14.38 -2.85 12.12
N ILE A 50 14.03 -1.58 11.98
CA ILE A 50 14.32 -0.82 10.77
C ILE A 50 15.82 -0.48 10.77
N ASP A 51 16.47 -0.72 9.65
CA ASP A 51 17.82 -0.22 9.37
C ASP A 51 17.79 0.79 8.20
N ASP A 52 18.96 1.31 7.81
CA ASP A 52 19.08 2.33 6.77
C ASP A 52 18.73 1.81 5.36
N VAL A 53 18.49 0.52 5.19
CA VAL A 53 18.29 -0.14 3.89
C VAL A 53 16.98 -0.89 3.84
N LEU A 54 16.48 -1.42 4.97
CA LEU A 54 15.43 -2.42 4.98
C LEU A 54 14.38 -2.13 6.06
N ASP A 55 13.13 -1.95 5.62
CA ASP A 55 11.94 -1.87 6.48
C ASP A 55 11.01 -3.06 6.17
N ILE A 56 10.91 -4.00 7.13
CA ILE A 56 10.10 -5.22 6.99
C ILE A 56 8.93 -5.18 7.96
N ASN A 57 7.72 -5.24 7.42
CA ASN A 57 6.48 -5.26 8.19
C ASN A 57 5.50 -6.28 7.61
N GLY A 58 4.90 -7.09 8.47
CA GLY A 58 3.92 -8.10 8.08
C GLY A 58 2.64 -8.05 8.88
N TRP A 59 1.53 -8.36 8.23
CA TRP A 59 0.20 -8.40 8.82
C TRP A 59 -0.32 -9.84 8.89
N ASP A 60 -0.87 -10.17 10.06
CA ASP A 60 -1.59 -11.43 10.25
C ASP A 60 -2.81 -11.52 9.34
N LEU A 61 -3.19 -12.73 8.98
CA LEU A 61 -4.36 -12.99 8.13
C LEU A 61 -5.65 -12.40 8.71
N GLN A 62 -5.88 -12.50 10.03
CA GLN A 62 -7.09 -11.90 10.63
C GLN A 62 -7.08 -10.37 10.50
N LYS A 63 -5.93 -9.74 10.73
CA LYS A 63 -5.76 -8.30 10.50
C LYS A 63 -6.04 -7.94 9.05
N THR A 64 -5.47 -8.68 8.12
CA THR A 64 -5.66 -8.50 6.67
C THR A 64 -7.15 -8.57 6.29
N LEU A 65 -7.89 -9.55 6.79
CA LEU A 65 -9.34 -9.66 6.55
C LEU A 65 -10.14 -8.49 7.17
N ARG A 66 -9.76 -8.03 8.36
CA ARG A 66 -10.39 -6.84 8.98
C ARG A 66 -10.10 -5.57 8.17
N LEU A 67 -8.90 -5.43 7.62
CA LEU A 67 -8.53 -4.31 6.76
C LEU A 67 -9.25 -4.36 5.42
N LEU A 68 -9.45 -5.55 4.84
CA LEU A 68 -10.28 -5.74 3.66
C LEU A 68 -11.71 -5.27 3.91
N TYR A 69 -12.34 -5.77 4.97
CA TYR A 69 -13.70 -5.37 5.35
C TYR A 69 -13.85 -3.85 5.55
N LYS A 70 -12.81 -3.22 6.10
CA LYS A 70 -12.77 -1.77 6.25
C LYS A 70 -12.44 -1.00 4.97
N SER A 71 -12.15 -1.68 3.87
CA SER A 71 -11.65 -1.10 2.61
C SER A 71 -10.38 -0.26 2.83
N ASN A 72 -9.39 -0.82 3.51
CA ASN A 72 -8.14 -0.12 3.77
C ASN A 72 -7.31 0.03 2.49
N PRO A 73 -6.99 1.26 2.02
CA PRO A 73 -6.31 1.48 0.74
C PRO A 73 -4.91 0.87 0.68
N THR A 74 -4.16 0.86 1.77
CA THR A 74 -2.81 0.27 1.83
C THR A 74 -2.84 -1.23 1.53
N LEU A 75 -3.90 -1.94 1.95
CA LEU A 75 -4.05 -3.35 1.62
C LEU A 75 -4.22 -3.57 0.11
N PHE A 76 -5.01 -2.73 -0.57
CA PHE A 76 -5.17 -2.78 -2.02
C PHE A 76 -3.84 -2.50 -2.73
N GLU A 77 -3.04 -1.57 -2.21
CA GLU A 77 -1.69 -1.30 -2.73
C GLU A 77 -0.79 -2.53 -2.63
N TRP A 78 -0.73 -3.20 -1.48
CA TRP A 78 0.12 -4.39 -1.33
C TRP A 78 -0.22 -5.49 -2.32
N PHE A 79 -1.51 -5.76 -2.54
CA PHE A 79 -1.97 -6.78 -3.49
C PHE A 79 -1.80 -6.39 -4.97
N SER A 80 -1.57 -5.12 -5.27
CA SER A 80 -1.30 -4.59 -6.62
C SER A 80 0.16 -4.20 -6.84
N SER A 81 1.05 -4.52 -5.91
CA SER A 81 2.48 -4.23 -6.07
C SER A 81 3.05 -4.92 -7.32
N PRO A 82 3.81 -4.19 -8.15
CA PRO A 82 4.45 -4.78 -9.33
C PRO A 82 5.70 -5.60 -8.99
N ILE A 83 6.18 -5.51 -7.74
CA ILE A 83 7.37 -6.24 -7.28
C ILE A 83 6.92 -7.24 -6.21
N VAL A 84 6.91 -8.51 -6.59
CA VAL A 84 6.46 -9.62 -5.74
C VAL A 84 7.66 -10.50 -5.39
N TYR A 85 7.91 -10.69 -4.10
CA TYR A 85 8.98 -11.54 -3.57
C TYR A 85 8.53 -12.97 -3.35
N LEU A 86 7.29 -13.13 -2.88
CA LEU A 86 6.66 -14.43 -2.66
C LEU A 86 5.15 -14.31 -2.89
N GLU A 87 4.59 -15.26 -3.59
CA GLU A 87 3.16 -15.36 -3.81
C GLU A 87 2.69 -16.81 -3.68
N THR A 88 1.51 -16.99 -3.13
CA THR A 88 0.83 -18.29 -3.04
C THR A 88 -0.57 -18.20 -3.65
N ASP A 89 -1.23 -19.35 -3.87
CA ASP A 89 -2.62 -19.41 -4.38
C ASP A 89 -3.62 -18.57 -3.54
N PHE A 90 -3.25 -18.26 -2.31
CA PHE A 90 -4.03 -17.35 -1.45
C PHE A 90 -4.18 -15.98 -2.09
N ALA A 91 -3.10 -15.41 -2.62
CA ALA A 91 -3.11 -14.06 -3.18
C ALA A 91 -4.08 -13.94 -4.37
N ASP A 92 -4.07 -14.92 -5.27
CA ASP A 92 -4.98 -14.94 -6.42
C ASP A 92 -6.45 -15.03 -5.99
N ARG A 93 -6.73 -15.91 -5.01
CA ARG A 93 -8.09 -16.03 -4.47
C ARG A 93 -8.52 -14.77 -3.75
N PHE A 94 -7.60 -14.12 -3.03
CA PHE A 94 -7.87 -12.88 -2.30
C PHE A 94 -8.16 -11.72 -3.26
N ARG A 95 -7.37 -11.56 -4.33
CA ARG A 95 -7.62 -10.53 -5.35
C ARG A 95 -9.00 -10.63 -5.98
N LYS A 96 -9.53 -11.84 -6.19
CA LYS A 96 -10.86 -12.05 -6.78
C LYS A 96 -11.99 -11.45 -5.95
N ILE A 97 -11.85 -11.43 -4.62
CA ILE A 97 -12.87 -10.89 -3.71
C ILE A 97 -12.62 -9.41 -3.34
N MET A 98 -11.41 -8.90 -3.50
CA MET A 98 -11.06 -7.55 -3.05
C MET A 98 -11.93 -6.46 -3.66
N GLY A 99 -12.31 -6.61 -4.94
CA GLY A 99 -13.14 -5.62 -5.65
C GLY A 99 -14.48 -5.37 -4.99
N GLU A 100 -15.08 -6.40 -4.37
CA GLU A 100 -16.37 -6.30 -3.67
C GLU A 100 -16.29 -5.43 -2.40
N TYR A 101 -15.10 -5.29 -1.82
CA TYR A 101 -14.85 -4.55 -0.58
C TYR A 101 -14.28 -3.15 -0.82
N PHE A 102 -14.04 -2.77 -2.07
CA PHE A 102 -13.48 -1.45 -2.38
C PHE A 102 -14.51 -0.34 -2.15
N SER A 103 -14.15 0.65 -1.34
CA SER A 103 -14.96 1.83 -1.07
C SER A 103 -14.29 3.09 -1.63
N THR A 104 -14.84 3.63 -2.70
CA THR A 104 -14.41 4.90 -3.30
C THR A 104 -14.32 6.03 -2.26
N LYS A 105 -15.36 6.17 -1.44
CA LYS A 105 -15.42 7.21 -0.41
C LYS A 105 -14.28 7.09 0.60
N LYS A 106 -14.05 5.90 1.17
CA LYS A 106 -12.99 5.69 2.17
C LYS A 106 -11.60 5.91 1.56
N SER A 107 -11.40 5.44 0.34
CA SER A 107 -10.13 5.61 -0.36
C SER A 107 -9.84 7.07 -0.68
N LEU A 108 -10.83 7.85 -1.12
CA LEU A 108 -10.69 9.29 -1.34
C LEU A 108 -10.28 10.02 -0.07
N TYR A 109 -10.98 9.80 1.05
CA TYR A 109 -10.60 10.42 2.31
C TYR A 109 -9.16 10.09 2.73
N HIS A 110 -8.75 8.83 2.57
CA HIS A 110 -7.40 8.41 2.88
C HIS A 110 -6.35 9.15 2.04
N TYR A 111 -6.53 9.18 0.72
CA TYR A 111 -5.54 9.81 -0.18
C TYR A 111 -5.56 11.34 -0.11
N ILE A 112 -6.70 11.97 0.13
CA ILE A 112 -6.78 13.42 0.40
C ILE A 112 -6.01 13.75 1.67
N SER A 113 -6.24 13.04 2.77
CA SER A 113 -5.52 13.24 4.03
C SER A 113 -4.01 13.02 3.86
N MET A 114 -3.62 12.00 3.09
CA MET A 114 -2.21 11.74 2.78
C MET A 114 -1.59 12.88 1.97
N ALA A 115 -2.28 13.39 0.94
CA ALA A 115 -1.80 14.51 0.13
C ALA A 115 -1.62 15.78 0.98
N GLU A 116 -2.60 16.10 1.81
CA GLU A 116 -2.52 17.26 2.72
C GLU A 116 -1.39 17.12 3.75
N GLY A 117 -1.23 15.95 4.35
CA GLY A 117 -0.16 15.67 5.30
C GLY A 117 1.22 15.85 4.63
N ASN A 118 1.42 15.20 3.50
CA ASN A 118 2.68 15.30 2.75
C ASN A 118 2.96 16.72 2.25
N TYR A 119 1.94 17.46 1.81
CA TYR A 119 2.09 18.86 1.44
C TYR A 119 2.58 19.70 2.61
N ARG A 120 1.95 19.56 3.79
CA ARG A 120 2.33 20.30 5.00
C ARG A 120 3.72 19.95 5.50
N GLU A 121 4.13 18.69 5.34
CA GLU A 121 5.43 18.20 5.81
C GLU A 121 6.56 18.59 4.86
N TYR A 122 6.36 18.43 3.55
CA TYR A 122 7.47 18.47 2.59
C TYR A 122 7.55 19.73 1.73
N LEU A 123 6.44 20.43 1.48
CA LEU A 123 6.41 21.53 0.50
C LEU A 123 6.30 22.94 1.11
N LYS A 124 6.65 23.11 2.37
CA LYS A 124 6.61 24.43 3.04
C LYS A 124 7.91 25.24 2.96
N THR A 125 8.99 24.67 2.48
CA THR A 125 10.30 25.32 2.41
C THR A 125 10.60 25.77 0.97
N GLU A 126 11.43 26.82 0.81
CA GLU A 126 11.80 27.34 -0.52
C GLU A 126 12.59 26.34 -1.38
N MET A 127 13.35 25.44 -0.72
CA MET A 127 14.10 24.39 -1.41
C MET A 127 13.58 23.02 -1.02
N VAL A 128 13.01 22.31 -1.97
CA VAL A 128 12.43 20.97 -1.79
C VAL A 128 13.08 20.01 -2.78
N ARG A 129 13.48 18.81 -2.29
CA ARG A 129 13.95 17.73 -3.17
C ARG A 129 12.82 17.30 -4.11
N ALA A 130 13.11 17.12 -5.41
CA ALA A 130 12.14 16.75 -6.43
C ALA A 130 11.30 15.52 -6.05
N LYS A 131 11.91 14.51 -5.40
CA LYS A 131 11.23 13.31 -4.90
C LYS A 131 10.04 13.64 -3.98
N LYS A 132 10.12 14.73 -3.20
CA LYS A 132 9.03 15.12 -2.26
C LYS A 132 7.77 15.61 -2.98
N TYR A 133 7.89 16.16 -4.18
CA TYR A 133 6.74 16.49 -5.01
C TYR A 133 5.95 15.24 -5.41
N PHE A 134 6.62 14.12 -5.70
CA PHE A 134 5.95 12.86 -6.05
C PHE A 134 5.13 12.29 -4.88
N TYR A 135 5.58 12.47 -3.63
CA TYR A 135 4.82 12.07 -2.46
C TYR A 135 3.50 12.84 -2.30
N VAL A 136 3.42 14.07 -2.82
CA VAL A 136 2.18 14.86 -2.82
C VAL A 136 1.36 14.60 -4.09
N LEU A 137 1.98 14.53 -5.26
CA LEU A 137 1.29 14.35 -6.54
C LEU A 137 0.65 12.97 -6.65
N ARG A 138 1.32 11.92 -6.16
CA ARG A 138 0.78 10.55 -6.25
C ARG A 138 -0.60 10.41 -5.61
N PRO A 139 -0.83 10.77 -4.34
CA PRO A 139 -2.17 10.67 -3.77
C PRO A 139 -3.21 11.59 -4.44
N VAL A 140 -2.81 12.74 -4.99
CA VAL A 140 -3.71 13.61 -5.77
C VAL A 140 -4.17 12.93 -7.05
N LEU A 141 -3.25 12.35 -7.83
CA LEU A 141 -3.56 11.60 -9.05
C LEU A 141 -4.36 10.33 -8.74
N THR A 142 -4.07 9.69 -7.63
CA THR A 142 -4.86 8.56 -7.11
C THR A 142 -6.30 8.95 -6.84
N CYS A 143 -6.55 10.10 -6.20
CA CYS A 143 -7.90 10.62 -6.01
C CYS A 143 -8.62 10.84 -7.34
N ARG A 144 -7.93 11.43 -8.32
CA ARG A 144 -8.48 11.63 -9.65
C ARG A 144 -8.86 10.31 -10.34
N TRP A 145 -7.98 9.32 -10.30
CA TRP A 145 -8.26 7.97 -10.78
C TRP A 145 -9.53 7.39 -10.14
N ILE A 146 -9.65 7.45 -8.83
CA ILE A 146 -10.78 6.89 -8.09
C ILE A 146 -12.09 7.60 -8.47
N LEU A 147 -12.06 8.94 -8.65
CA LEU A 147 -13.22 9.72 -9.06
C LEU A 147 -13.68 9.37 -10.49
N GLU A 148 -12.75 9.16 -11.41
CA GLU A 148 -13.05 8.88 -12.82
C GLU A 148 -13.42 7.42 -13.05
N ARG A 149 -12.81 6.48 -12.31
CA ARG A 149 -12.92 5.04 -12.57
C ARG A 149 -13.70 4.26 -11.53
N GLY A 150 -13.79 4.73 -10.29
CA GLY A 150 -14.45 4.02 -9.20
C GLY A 150 -13.76 2.72 -8.77
N THR A 151 -12.50 2.52 -9.16
CA THR A 151 -11.72 1.30 -8.91
C THR A 151 -10.46 1.60 -8.10
N PRO A 152 -9.82 0.59 -7.46
CA PRO A 152 -8.51 0.75 -6.86
C PRO A 152 -7.51 1.34 -7.86
N PRO A 153 -6.68 2.31 -7.43
CA PRO A 153 -5.68 2.91 -8.29
C PRO A 153 -4.53 1.94 -8.58
N PRO A 154 -3.84 2.07 -9.72
CA PRO A 154 -2.62 1.32 -9.97
C PRO A 154 -1.52 1.75 -8.98
N MET A 155 -0.62 0.81 -8.65
CA MET A 155 0.49 1.08 -7.75
C MET A 155 1.53 2.00 -8.38
N LEU A 156 1.83 1.81 -9.67
CA LEU A 156 2.82 2.60 -10.40
C LEU A 156 2.33 4.04 -10.62
N PHE A 157 3.14 5.00 -10.21
CA PHE A 157 2.87 6.42 -10.41
C PHE A 157 2.67 6.78 -11.89
N ARG A 158 3.50 6.20 -12.78
CA ARG A 158 3.41 6.41 -14.21
C ARG A 158 2.05 6.03 -14.76
N ASP A 159 1.46 4.95 -14.29
CA ASP A 159 0.16 4.47 -14.78
C ASP A 159 -0.96 5.43 -14.32
N CYS A 160 -0.91 5.91 -13.09
CA CYS A 160 -1.80 6.98 -12.64
C CYS A 160 -1.68 8.23 -13.51
N LEU A 161 -0.44 8.65 -13.84
CA LEU A 161 -0.18 9.85 -14.63
C LEU A 161 -0.70 9.74 -16.06
N LEU A 162 -0.44 8.62 -16.74
CA LEU A 162 -0.85 8.40 -18.14
C LEU A 162 -2.37 8.40 -18.31
N TYR A 163 -3.11 7.84 -17.35
CA TYR A 163 -4.56 7.72 -17.44
C TYR A 163 -5.32 8.93 -16.88
N THR A 164 -4.64 9.85 -16.17
CA THR A 164 -5.25 11.05 -15.62
C THR A 164 -4.79 12.34 -16.28
N SER A 165 -3.79 12.27 -17.16
CA SER A 165 -3.39 13.42 -17.98
C SER A 165 -4.46 13.72 -19.02
N PRO A 166 -4.81 15.01 -19.26
CA PRO A 166 -5.62 15.35 -20.41
C PRO A 166 -4.90 14.87 -21.67
N SER A 167 -5.66 14.21 -22.56
CA SER A 167 -5.15 13.84 -23.89
C SER A 167 -4.58 15.08 -24.58
N PRO A 168 -3.41 15.01 -25.24
CA PRO A 168 -2.86 16.14 -25.98
C PRO A 168 -3.80 16.60 -27.10
#